data_99d7008c7963ac5271d685d7fad887a2
#
_entry.id   99d7008c7963ac5271d685d7fad887a2
#
_cell.length_a   1.000
_cell.length_b   1.000
_cell.length_c   1.000
_cell.angle_alpha   90.00
_cell.angle_beta   90.00
_cell.angle_gamma   90.00
#
_symmetry.space_group_name_H-M   'P 1'
#
loop_
_entity.id
_entity.type
_entity.pdbx_description
1 polymer ?
#
loop_
_entity_poly.entity_id
_entity_poly.type
_entity_poly.pdbx_seq_one_letter_code
_entity_poly.pdbx_strand_id
1 'polypeptide(L)'
;MGNLSRDSFSLCLGDLQHVELPKDAEGTRTSVLPGDLLFSITAEIGMMALIPESFPLAYINQHTALIRFSLIQQGRYLPYVLRSTFAKHQYASRKHGLKTSFRLDSIEEVIVPLPPISEQKRIVAKIEELFAIADSLDSATDGLENAAKRLDKKILDLAIRGKLVPQDPDDEPASELVKRIATSHKPPHPNQ
;
A
#
# COMPACT_ATOMS: atom_id res chain seq x y z
N MET A 1 -6.51 -10.36 8.12
CA MET A 1 -6.94 -9.15 7.38
C MET A 1 -5.96 -8.72 6.28
N GLY A 2 -4.87 -9.44 6.06
CA GLY A 2 -3.85 -9.10 5.07
C GLY A 2 -4.28 -9.19 3.60
N ASN A 3 -5.51 -9.63 3.33
CA ASN A 3 -5.97 -9.85 1.94
C ASN A 3 -6.68 -8.66 1.30
N LEU A 4 -6.99 -7.60 2.07
CA LEU A 4 -7.64 -6.39 1.59
C LEU A 4 -6.64 -5.24 1.48
N SER A 5 -6.85 -4.34 0.52
CA SER A 5 -5.99 -3.19 0.26
C SER A 5 -6.61 -1.88 0.76
N ARG A 6 -5.75 -0.92 1.17
CA ARG A 6 -6.15 0.47 1.44
C ARG A 6 -6.28 1.28 0.16
N ASP A 7 -5.39 1.03 -0.78
CA ASP A 7 -5.11 1.94 -1.89
C ASP A 7 -5.59 1.41 -3.23
N SER A 8 -6.01 0.15 -3.28
CA SER A 8 -6.55 -0.49 -4.48
C SER A 8 -7.77 -1.35 -4.17
N PHE A 9 -8.41 -1.89 -5.21
CA PHE A 9 -9.42 -2.94 -5.07
C PHE A 9 -8.87 -4.34 -5.33
N SER A 10 -7.55 -4.48 -5.37
CA SER A 10 -6.89 -5.76 -5.58
C SER A 10 -6.83 -6.58 -4.30
N LEU A 11 -6.94 -7.89 -4.43
CA LEU A 11 -6.70 -8.84 -3.34
C LEU A 11 -5.20 -9.05 -3.14
N CYS A 12 -4.76 -9.04 -1.89
CA CYS A 12 -3.42 -9.44 -1.49
C CYS A 12 -3.43 -10.95 -1.17
N LEU A 13 -2.92 -11.78 -2.07
CA LEU A 13 -3.05 -13.24 -1.99
C LEU A 13 -1.86 -13.95 -1.33
N GLY A 14 -0.91 -13.20 -0.74
CA GLY A 14 0.31 -13.76 -0.14
C GLY A 14 0.08 -14.71 1.03
N ASP A 15 -0.96 -14.47 1.84
CA ASP A 15 -1.29 -15.25 3.03
C ASP A 15 -2.72 -15.78 2.98
N LEU A 16 -3.00 -16.67 2.02
CA LEU A 16 -4.30 -17.34 1.94
C LEU A 16 -4.36 -18.48 2.94
N GLN A 17 -5.42 -18.52 3.74
CA GLN A 17 -5.74 -19.67 4.58
C GLN A 17 -6.60 -20.65 3.80
N HIS A 18 -6.14 -21.89 3.67
CA HIS A 18 -6.94 -22.96 3.13
C HIS A 18 -7.79 -23.58 4.26
N VAL A 19 -9.08 -23.69 4.01
CA VAL A 19 -10.04 -24.23 4.97
C VAL A 19 -10.87 -25.33 4.33
N GLU A 20 -11.13 -26.38 5.07
CA GLU A 20 -12.15 -27.37 4.73
C GLU A 20 -13.42 -27.03 5.49
N LEU A 21 -14.52 -26.85 4.76
CA LEU A 21 -15.81 -26.59 5.41
C LEU A 21 -16.37 -27.91 5.97
N PRO A 22 -16.85 -27.91 7.23
CA PRO A 22 -17.65 -29.01 7.74
C PRO A 22 -18.87 -29.27 6.84
N LYS A 23 -19.32 -30.53 6.74
CA LYS A 23 -20.44 -30.92 5.88
C LYS A 23 -21.74 -30.15 6.14
N ASP A 24 -21.90 -29.62 7.34
CA ASP A 24 -23.09 -28.86 7.80
C ASP A 24 -22.83 -27.36 7.91
N ALA A 25 -21.69 -26.85 7.39
CA ALA A 25 -21.40 -25.43 7.48
C ALA A 25 -22.24 -24.59 6.51
N GLU A 26 -22.83 -23.49 7.02
CA GLU A 26 -23.55 -22.48 6.22
C GLU A 26 -22.60 -21.68 5.30
N GLY A 27 -21.82 -22.36 4.46
CA GLY A 27 -20.85 -21.74 3.55
C GLY A 27 -21.49 -20.82 2.51
N THR A 28 -22.79 -20.95 2.24
CA THR A 28 -23.50 -20.20 1.19
C THR A 28 -23.57 -18.69 1.47
N ARG A 29 -23.63 -18.26 2.74
CA ARG A 29 -23.69 -16.84 3.12
C ARG A 29 -22.33 -16.15 3.11
N THR A 30 -21.26 -16.89 3.21
CA THR A 30 -19.90 -16.37 3.32
C THR A 30 -19.08 -16.62 2.05
N SER A 31 -19.63 -17.37 1.08
CA SER A 31 -18.99 -17.60 -0.21
C SER A 31 -18.99 -16.34 -1.07
N VAL A 32 -17.85 -16.06 -1.68
CA VAL A 32 -17.68 -14.92 -2.56
C VAL A 32 -18.02 -15.28 -4.00
N LEU A 33 -18.53 -14.31 -4.74
CA LEU A 33 -18.82 -14.41 -6.18
C LEU A 33 -18.06 -13.29 -6.92
N PRO A 34 -17.80 -13.46 -8.22
CA PRO A 34 -17.26 -12.38 -9.04
C PRO A 34 -18.06 -11.09 -8.92
N GLY A 35 -17.36 -9.96 -8.78
CA GLY A 35 -17.99 -8.65 -8.59
C GLY A 35 -18.41 -8.31 -7.16
N ASP A 36 -18.32 -9.23 -6.21
CA ASP A 36 -18.53 -8.92 -4.79
C ASP A 36 -17.44 -7.96 -4.28
N LEU A 37 -17.84 -6.99 -3.47
CA LEU A 37 -16.92 -6.12 -2.76
C LEU A 37 -16.74 -6.64 -1.32
N LEU A 38 -15.51 -6.94 -0.97
CA LEU A 38 -15.11 -7.23 0.40
C LEU A 38 -14.77 -5.93 1.12
N PHE A 39 -15.23 -5.79 2.36
CA PHE A 39 -15.05 -4.59 3.17
C PHE A 39 -14.65 -4.97 4.60
N SER A 40 -13.53 -4.43 5.11
CA SER A 40 -13.08 -4.70 6.48
C SER A 40 -13.95 -3.94 7.50
N ILE A 41 -14.45 -4.68 8.50
CA ILE A 41 -15.33 -4.13 9.55
C ILE A 41 -14.69 -4.11 10.94
N THR A 42 -13.46 -4.58 11.07
CA THR A 42 -12.71 -4.60 12.34
C THR A 42 -11.29 -4.11 12.13
N ALA A 43 -10.66 -3.67 13.22
CA ALA A 43 -9.32 -3.11 13.27
C ALA A 43 -9.16 -1.93 12.30
N GLU A 44 -8.86 -2.18 11.06
CA GLU A 44 -8.74 -1.18 10.01
C GLU A 44 -9.97 -1.18 9.10
N ILE A 45 -10.95 -0.38 9.49
CA ILE A 45 -12.24 -0.28 8.79
C ILE A 45 -12.05 0.41 7.45
N GLY A 46 -12.68 -0.16 6.40
CA GLY A 46 -12.72 0.45 5.08
C GLY A 46 -11.59 0.03 4.13
N MET A 47 -10.80 -0.98 4.47
CA MET A 47 -10.02 -1.69 3.45
C MET A 47 -10.96 -2.49 2.56
N MET A 48 -10.69 -2.53 1.26
CA MET A 48 -11.58 -3.10 0.27
C MET A 48 -10.85 -3.98 -0.71
N ALA A 49 -11.58 -4.96 -1.28
CA ALA A 49 -11.16 -5.68 -2.47
C ALA A 49 -12.38 -6.08 -3.29
N LEU A 50 -12.26 -6.04 -4.61
CA LEU A 50 -13.25 -6.60 -5.54
C LEU A 50 -12.83 -8.00 -5.95
N ILE A 51 -13.78 -8.92 -5.92
CA ILE A 51 -13.57 -10.30 -6.39
C ILE A 51 -13.52 -10.29 -7.92
N PRO A 52 -12.41 -10.77 -8.52
CA PRO A 52 -12.27 -10.82 -9.98
C PRO A 52 -13.17 -11.91 -10.60
N GLU A 53 -13.40 -11.79 -11.92
CA GLU A 53 -14.25 -12.71 -12.69
C GLU A 53 -13.85 -14.19 -12.56
N SER A 54 -12.56 -14.49 -12.51
CA SER A 54 -12.03 -15.85 -12.42
C SER A 54 -11.40 -16.13 -11.05
N PHE A 55 -12.16 -15.91 -9.97
CA PHE A 55 -11.68 -16.20 -8.63
C PHE A 55 -12.13 -17.58 -8.17
N PRO A 56 -11.26 -18.40 -7.52
CA PRO A 56 -11.65 -19.71 -7.02
C PRO A 56 -12.67 -19.60 -5.89
N LEU A 57 -13.32 -20.71 -5.58
CA LEU A 57 -14.23 -20.80 -4.44
C LEU A 57 -13.51 -20.34 -3.16
N ALA A 58 -14.03 -19.32 -2.52
CA ALA A 58 -13.48 -18.78 -1.30
C ALA A 58 -14.59 -18.26 -0.37
N TYR A 59 -14.23 -18.02 0.88
CA TYR A 59 -15.15 -17.61 1.93
C TYR A 59 -14.56 -16.45 2.72
N ILE A 60 -15.43 -15.56 3.19
CA ILE A 60 -15.04 -14.49 4.12
C ILE A 60 -15.08 -14.98 5.56
N ASN A 61 -14.34 -14.28 6.43
CA ASN A 61 -14.38 -14.46 7.88
C ASN A 61 -15.22 -13.35 8.56
N GLN A 62 -15.39 -13.44 9.87
CA GLN A 62 -16.17 -12.51 10.70
C GLN A 62 -15.62 -11.07 10.74
N HIS A 63 -14.47 -10.80 10.16
CA HIS A 63 -13.83 -9.47 10.13
C HIS A 63 -14.07 -8.73 8.82
N THR A 64 -14.77 -9.37 7.89
CA THR A 64 -15.00 -8.88 6.54
C THR A 64 -16.51 -8.90 6.25
N ALA A 65 -17.05 -7.79 5.80
CA ALA A 65 -18.38 -7.72 5.22
C ALA A 65 -18.31 -8.05 3.73
N LEU A 66 -19.31 -8.75 3.24
CA LEU A 66 -19.50 -9.04 1.83
C LEU A 66 -20.64 -8.14 1.32
N ILE A 67 -20.33 -7.30 0.36
CA ILE A 67 -21.29 -6.41 -0.30
C ILE A 67 -21.51 -6.93 -1.71
N ARG A 68 -22.71 -7.40 -1.97
CA ARG A 68 -23.14 -7.90 -3.29
C ARG A 68 -24.05 -6.91 -3.95
N PHE A 69 -23.56 -6.29 -5.02
CA PHE A 69 -24.34 -5.33 -5.78
C PHE A 69 -25.33 -6.04 -6.71
N SER A 70 -26.49 -5.39 -6.97
CA SER A 70 -27.39 -5.86 -8.02
C SER A 70 -26.70 -5.83 -9.39
N LEU A 71 -27.14 -6.66 -10.33
CA LEU A 71 -26.58 -6.73 -11.69
C LEU A 71 -26.50 -5.37 -12.40
N ILE A 72 -27.45 -4.46 -12.12
CA ILE A 72 -27.48 -3.13 -12.71
C ILE A 72 -26.40 -2.22 -12.10
N GLN A 73 -26.00 -2.48 -10.86
CA GLN A 73 -25.03 -1.70 -10.09
C GLN A 73 -23.63 -2.33 -10.05
N GLN A 74 -23.39 -3.39 -10.81
CA GLN A 74 -22.08 -3.99 -10.92
C GLN A 74 -21.10 -3.02 -11.59
N GLY A 75 -19.88 -2.99 -11.09
CA GLY A 75 -18.83 -2.11 -11.55
C GLY A 75 -18.11 -1.41 -10.41
N ARG A 76 -17.23 -0.49 -10.74
CA ARG A 76 -16.36 0.17 -9.75
C ARG A 76 -16.91 1.47 -9.17
N TYR A 77 -18.08 1.95 -9.62
CA TYR A 77 -18.63 3.23 -9.15
C TYR A 77 -18.93 3.19 -7.64
N LEU A 78 -19.76 2.26 -7.18
CA LEU A 78 -20.11 2.14 -5.75
C LEU A 78 -18.89 1.81 -4.88
N PRO A 79 -17.97 0.91 -5.25
CA PRO A 79 -16.67 0.77 -4.60
C PRO A 79 -15.91 2.10 -4.43
N TYR A 80 -15.81 2.93 -5.47
CA TYR A 80 -15.17 4.24 -5.36
C TYR A 80 -15.92 5.20 -4.42
N VAL A 81 -17.26 5.21 -4.46
CA VAL A 81 -18.06 6.00 -3.51
C VAL A 81 -17.79 5.57 -2.08
N LEU A 82 -17.81 4.27 -1.79
CA LEU A 82 -17.54 3.75 -0.44
C LEU A 82 -16.12 4.03 0.04
N ARG A 83 -15.16 4.12 -0.86
CA ARG A 83 -13.77 4.48 -0.56
C ARG A 83 -13.55 5.99 -0.38
N SER A 84 -14.46 6.82 -0.85
CA SER A 84 -14.36 8.28 -0.76
C SER A 84 -14.39 8.79 0.68
N THR A 85 -13.85 9.99 0.89
CA THR A 85 -13.95 10.69 2.18
C THR A 85 -15.40 10.93 2.59
N PHE A 86 -16.29 11.15 1.62
CA PHE A 86 -17.73 11.32 1.86
C PHE A 86 -18.34 10.10 2.56
N ALA A 87 -18.09 8.89 2.09
CA ALA A 87 -18.58 7.68 2.76
C ALA A 87 -17.79 7.39 4.05
N LYS A 88 -16.48 7.63 4.06
CA LYS A 88 -15.63 7.46 5.25
C LYS A 88 -16.14 8.26 6.44
N HIS A 89 -16.57 9.50 6.24
CA HIS A 89 -17.14 10.32 7.32
C HIS A 89 -18.43 9.70 7.87
N GLN A 90 -19.28 9.11 7.05
CA GLN A 90 -20.53 8.52 7.48
C GLN A 90 -20.29 7.27 8.34
N TYR A 91 -19.41 6.37 7.95
CA TYR A 91 -19.15 5.17 8.76
C TYR A 91 -18.11 5.40 9.88
N ALA A 92 -17.25 6.42 9.81
CA ALA A 92 -16.36 6.77 10.92
C ALA A 92 -17.09 7.35 12.12
N SER A 93 -18.17 8.11 11.90
CA SER A 93 -19.01 8.67 12.99
C SER A 93 -19.81 7.62 13.76
N ARG A 94 -19.94 6.42 13.20
CA ARG A 94 -20.75 5.30 13.76
C ARG A 94 -19.92 4.24 14.48
N LYS A 95 -18.67 4.55 14.81
CA LYS A 95 -17.80 3.68 15.59
C LYS A 95 -18.34 3.54 17.02
N HIS A 96 -18.57 2.31 17.48
CA HIS A 96 -19.05 2.03 18.81
C HIS A 96 -17.97 1.35 19.66
N GLY A 97 -17.71 1.91 20.86
CA GLY A 97 -16.87 1.31 21.91
C GLY A 97 -15.37 1.48 21.75
N LEU A 98 -14.64 0.98 22.76
CA LEU A 98 -13.15 0.98 22.84
C LEU A 98 -12.48 0.12 21.77
N LYS A 99 -13.15 -0.90 21.23
CA LYS A 99 -12.69 -1.68 20.08
C LYS A 99 -13.30 -1.08 18.82
N THR A 100 -12.44 -0.70 17.89
CA THR A 100 -12.82 -0.21 16.56
C THR A 100 -13.51 -1.33 15.79
N SER A 101 -14.79 -1.56 16.09
CA SER A 101 -15.64 -2.51 15.37
C SER A 101 -16.80 -1.74 14.74
N PHE A 102 -17.15 -2.15 13.55
CA PHE A 102 -18.17 -1.55 12.72
C PHE A 102 -19.27 -2.61 12.51
N ARG A 103 -20.52 -2.24 12.73
CA ARG A 103 -21.65 -3.17 12.51
C ARG A 103 -21.99 -3.22 11.03
N LEU A 104 -22.40 -4.39 10.56
CA LEU A 104 -22.87 -4.59 9.18
C LEU A 104 -24.00 -3.61 8.81
N ASP A 105 -24.94 -3.39 9.73
CA ASP A 105 -26.06 -2.46 9.58
C ASP A 105 -25.59 -1.03 9.23
N SER A 106 -24.39 -0.64 9.69
CA SER A 106 -23.85 0.70 9.42
C SER A 106 -23.39 0.90 7.97
N ILE A 107 -23.13 -0.17 7.22
CA ILE A 107 -22.83 -0.08 5.78
C ILE A 107 -24.13 0.12 5.00
N GLU A 108 -25.20 -0.56 5.41
CA GLU A 108 -26.51 -0.47 4.77
C GLU A 108 -27.11 0.94 4.84
N GLU A 109 -26.75 1.69 5.89
CA GLU A 109 -27.20 3.06 6.10
C GLU A 109 -26.33 4.13 5.42
N VAL A 110 -25.27 3.76 4.70
CA VAL A 110 -24.44 4.74 3.99
C VAL A 110 -25.21 5.33 2.81
N ILE A 111 -25.41 6.64 2.86
CA ILE A 111 -26.02 7.38 1.76
C ILE A 111 -25.02 7.51 0.63
N VAL A 112 -25.40 7.08 -0.57
CA VAL A 112 -24.56 7.15 -1.77
C VAL A 112 -25.24 7.99 -2.85
N PRO A 113 -24.51 8.90 -3.53
CA PRO A 113 -25.03 9.55 -4.73
C PRO A 113 -25.17 8.50 -5.86
N LEU A 114 -26.30 8.51 -6.56
CA LEU A 114 -26.57 7.51 -7.58
C LEU A 114 -26.96 8.18 -8.91
N PRO A 115 -25.97 8.69 -9.69
CA PRO A 115 -26.24 9.24 -11.00
C PRO A 115 -26.63 8.16 -12.02
N PRO A 116 -27.11 8.52 -13.22
CA PRO A 116 -27.42 7.55 -14.27
C PRO A 116 -26.20 6.66 -14.60
N ILE A 117 -26.45 5.41 -15.01
CA ILE A 117 -25.40 4.40 -15.26
C ILE A 117 -24.35 4.90 -16.28
N SER A 118 -24.77 5.62 -17.30
CA SER A 118 -23.84 6.21 -18.28
C SER A 118 -22.88 7.22 -17.64
N GLU A 119 -23.35 7.99 -16.67
CA GLU A 119 -22.55 8.95 -15.93
C GLU A 119 -21.61 8.21 -14.94
N GLN A 120 -22.10 7.20 -14.23
CA GLN A 120 -21.26 6.35 -13.38
C GLN A 120 -20.06 5.79 -14.14
N LYS A 121 -20.29 5.28 -15.37
CA LYS A 121 -19.21 4.75 -16.23
C LYS A 121 -18.20 5.84 -16.61
N ARG A 122 -18.66 7.06 -16.94
CA ARG A 122 -17.76 8.18 -17.26
C ARG A 122 -16.93 8.60 -16.03
N ILE A 123 -17.56 8.65 -14.85
CA ILE A 123 -16.88 8.97 -13.58
C ILE A 123 -15.77 7.95 -13.31
N VAL A 124 -16.10 6.65 -13.40
CA VAL A 124 -15.12 5.57 -13.18
C VAL A 124 -13.95 5.68 -14.16
N ALA A 125 -14.24 5.83 -15.46
CA ALA A 125 -13.19 5.95 -16.46
C ALA A 125 -12.26 7.15 -16.17
N LYS A 126 -12.82 8.28 -15.72
CA LYS A 126 -12.01 9.47 -15.40
C LYS A 126 -11.19 9.28 -14.13
N ILE A 127 -11.71 8.60 -13.11
CA ILE A 127 -10.96 8.25 -11.90
C ILE A 127 -9.77 7.36 -12.25
N GLU A 128 -9.99 6.33 -13.07
CA GLU A 128 -8.94 5.37 -13.46
C GLU A 128 -7.86 6.02 -14.33
N GLU A 129 -8.25 6.92 -15.24
CA GLU A 129 -7.31 7.73 -16.01
C GLU A 129 -6.42 8.59 -15.10
N LEU A 130 -7.01 9.28 -14.12
CA LEU A 130 -6.26 10.13 -13.20
C LEU A 130 -5.33 9.34 -12.29
N PHE A 131 -5.76 8.18 -11.82
CA PHE A 131 -4.90 7.29 -11.03
C PHE A 131 -3.72 6.77 -11.85
N ALA A 132 -3.93 6.37 -13.10
CA ALA A 132 -2.84 5.96 -13.97
C ALA A 132 -1.79 7.07 -14.19
N ILE A 133 -2.22 8.34 -14.27
CA ILE A 133 -1.30 9.48 -14.34
C ILE A 133 -0.54 9.64 -13.02
N ALA A 134 -1.22 9.56 -11.88
CA ALA A 134 -0.58 9.64 -10.56
C ALA A 134 0.48 8.54 -10.39
N ASP A 135 0.14 7.29 -10.69
CA ASP A 135 1.08 6.15 -10.60
C ASP A 135 2.31 6.33 -11.52
N SER A 136 2.11 6.95 -12.69
CA SER A 136 3.23 7.24 -13.60
C SER A 136 4.17 8.32 -13.07
N LEU A 137 3.62 9.33 -12.36
CA LEU A 137 4.41 10.37 -11.70
C LEU A 137 5.20 9.81 -10.51
N ASP A 138 4.59 8.97 -9.69
CA ASP A 138 5.25 8.31 -8.56
C ASP A 138 6.41 7.44 -9.06
N SER A 139 6.19 6.65 -10.10
CA SER A 139 7.24 5.83 -10.72
C SER A 139 8.39 6.66 -11.29
N ALA A 140 8.11 7.83 -11.86
CA ALA A 140 9.15 8.75 -12.34
C ALA A 140 9.96 9.35 -11.19
N THR A 141 9.31 9.68 -10.09
CA THR A 141 9.97 10.23 -8.88
C THR A 141 10.89 9.20 -8.23
N ASP A 142 10.44 7.95 -8.09
CA ASP A 142 11.28 6.84 -7.61
C ASP A 142 12.51 6.61 -8.50
N GLY A 143 12.35 6.77 -9.81
CA GLY A 143 13.45 6.70 -10.78
C GLY A 143 14.51 7.78 -10.54
N LEU A 144 14.09 9.02 -10.26
CA LEU A 144 14.98 10.14 -9.94
C LEU A 144 15.74 9.93 -8.63
N GLU A 145 15.08 9.47 -7.57
CA GLU A 145 15.73 9.17 -6.29
C GLU A 145 16.77 8.06 -6.43
N ASN A 146 16.46 7.00 -7.19
CA ASN A 146 17.41 5.93 -7.45
C ASN A 146 18.61 6.40 -8.29
N ALA A 147 18.40 7.30 -9.23
CA ALA A 147 19.49 7.91 -10.00
C ALA A 147 20.38 8.79 -9.13
N ALA A 148 19.82 9.59 -8.24
CA ALA A 148 20.57 10.40 -7.26
C ALA A 148 21.42 9.52 -6.34
N LYS A 149 20.86 8.46 -5.75
CA LYS A 149 21.60 7.50 -4.91
C LYS A 149 22.76 6.80 -5.64
N ARG A 150 22.60 6.52 -6.95
CA ARG A 150 23.68 5.98 -7.78
C ARG A 150 24.78 7.00 -8.01
N LEU A 151 24.41 8.26 -8.21
CA LEU A 151 25.37 9.36 -8.40
C LEU A 151 26.20 9.58 -7.13
N ASP A 152 25.58 9.63 -5.96
CA ASP A 152 26.27 9.76 -4.68
C ASP A 152 27.30 8.65 -4.46
N LYS A 153 26.93 7.40 -4.71
CA LYS A 153 27.86 6.27 -4.65
C LYS A 153 29.03 6.43 -5.61
N LYS A 154 28.77 6.92 -6.82
CA LYS A 154 29.80 7.14 -7.83
C LYS A 154 30.78 8.24 -7.43
N ILE A 155 30.27 9.33 -6.88
CA ILE A 155 31.09 10.45 -6.37
C ILE A 155 32.00 9.96 -5.25
N LEU A 156 31.45 9.24 -4.27
CA LEU A 156 32.26 8.69 -3.16
C LEU A 156 33.34 7.71 -3.66
N ASP A 157 33.00 6.82 -4.58
CA ASP A 157 34.00 5.89 -5.16
C ASP A 157 35.13 6.62 -5.87
N LEU A 158 34.84 7.64 -6.65
CA LEU A 158 35.83 8.48 -7.32
C LEU A 158 36.68 9.26 -6.33
N ALA A 159 36.08 9.80 -5.26
CA ALA A 159 36.79 10.54 -4.20
C ALA A 159 37.79 9.64 -3.48
N ILE A 160 37.37 8.46 -3.02
CA ILE A 160 38.21 7.51 -2.28
C ILE A 160 39.37 6.99 -3.15
N ARG A 161 39.16 6.84 -4.47
CA ARG A 161 40.18 6.40 -5.42
C ARG A 161 41.12 7.54 -5.89
N GLY A 162 40.95 8.75 -5.37
CA GLY A 162 41.74 9.92 -5.79
C GLY A 162 41.51 10.33 -7.24
N LYS A 163 40.29 10.03 -7.78
CA LYS A 163 39.93 10.33 -9.17
C LYS A 163 38.89 11.45 -9.29
N LEU A 164 38.47 12.02 -8.18
CA LEU A 164 37.48 13.09 -8.17
C LEU A 164 38.09 14.44 -8.50
N VAL A 165 39.32 14.68 -8.02
CA VAL A 165 40.09 15.88 -8.30
C VAL A 165 41.46 15.47 -8.86
N PRO A 166 42.09 16.29 -9.71
CA PRO A 166 43.46 16.07 -10.13
C PRO A 166 44.41 16.04 -8.92
N GLN A 167 45.39 15.15 -8.92
CA GLN A 167 46.43 15.16 -7.89
C GLN A 167 47.39 16.32 -8.16
N ASP A 168 47.73 17.09 -7.13
CA ASP A 168 48.73 18.15 -7.20
C ASP A 168 50.14 17.53 -6.97
N PRO A 169 51.07 17.68 -7.90
CA PRO A 169 52.44 17.17 -7.73
C PRO A 169 53.20 17.85 -6.58
N ASP A 170 52.77 19.02 -6.15
CA ASP A 170 53.36 19.74 -5.02
C ASP A 170 52.80 19.33 -3.64
N ASP A 171 51.77 18.46 -3.63
CA ASP A 171 51.23 17.91 -2.39
C ASP A 171 52.24 16.98 -1.69
N GLU A 172 52.26 17.06 -0.36
CA GLU A 172 53.07 16.18 0.49
C GLU A 172 52.71 14.70 0.24
N PRO A 173 53.73 13.83 0.04
CA PRO A 173 53.49 12.39 -0.10
C PRO A 173 52.78 11.81 1.13
N ALA A 174 51.80 10.92 0.91
CA ALA A 174 51.06 10.29 1.99
C ALA A 174 51.95 9.57 3.01
N SER A 175 53.14 9.09 2.61
CA SER A 175 54.12 8.48 3.50
C SER A 175 54.64 9.42 4.61
N GLU A 176 54.74 10.72 4.34
CA GLU A 176 55.13 11.72 5.35
C GLU A 176 54.04 12.00 6.33
N LEU A 177 52.77 12.07 5.86
CA LEU A 177 51.60 12.19 6.73
C LEU A 177 51.50 10.98 7.66
N VAL A 178 51.67 9.76 7.13
CA VAL A 178 51.60 8.52 7.93
C VAL A 178 52.71 8.49 9.00
N LYS A 179 53.94 8.94 8.69
CA LYS A 179 55.06 9.06 9.68
C LYS A 179 54.67 10.04 10.79
N ARG A 180 54.11 11.19 10.48
CA ARG A 180 53.70 12.17 11.47
C ARG A 180 52.56 11.63 12.39
N ILE A 181 51.62 10.93 11.82
CA ILE A 181 50.54 10.29 12.62
C ILE A 181 51.13 9.24 13.54
N ALA A 182 52.03 8.39 13.06
CA ALA A 182 52.68 7.35 13.86
C ALA A 182 53.53 7.94 15.01
N THR A 183 54.21 9.06 14.79
CA THR A 183 55.01 9.74 15.85
C THR A 183 54.15 10.53 16.84
N SER A 184 52.98 11.00 16.42
CA SER A 184 52.03 11.72 17.31
C SER A 184 51.20 10.76 18.15
N HIS A 185 51.07 9.51 17.77
CA HIS A 185 50.31 8.49 18.51
C HIS A 185 51.17 7.90 19.62
N LYS A 186 51.31 8.64 20.73
CA LYS A 186 51.92 8.08 21.94
C LYS A 186 50.90 7.12 22.54
N PRO A 187 51.23 5.81 22.69
CA PRO A 187 50.28 4.89 23.33
C PRO A 187 49.94 5.38 24.73
N PRO A 188 48.72 5.25 25.19
CA PRO A 188 48.35 5.54 26.58
C PRO A 188 49.25 4.66 27.49
N HIS A 189 49.89 5.31 28.48
CA HIS A 189 50.73 4.63 29.48
C HIS A 189 49.93 3.48 30.12
N PRO A 190 50.45 2.24 30.14
CA PRO A 190 49.87 1.21 30.98
C PRO A 190 50.27 1.55 32.43
N ASN A 191 49.30 1.85 33.28
CA ASN A 191 49.31 2.18 34.71
C ASN A 191 49.05 3.67 35.03
N GLN A 192 47.83 3.98 35.19
CA GLN A 192 47.30 4.69 36.38
C GLN A 192 45.90 4.21 36.63
#